data_5b7f3b19e3fed6a31b8bf9ef57214923
#
_entry.id   5b7f3b19e3fed6a31b8bf9ef57214923
#
_cell.length_a   1.000
_cell.length_b   1.000
_cell.length_c   1.000
_cell.angle_alpha   90.00
_cell.angle_beta   90.00
_cell.angle_gamma   90.00
#
_symmetry.space_group_name_H-M   'P 1'
#
loop_
_entity.id
_entity.type
_entity.pdbx_description
1 polymer ?
#
loop_
_entity_poly.entity_id
_entity_poly.type
_entity_poly.pdbx_seq_one_letter_code
_entity_poly.pdbx_strand_id
1 'polypeptide(L)'
;MPRIAGLLETSLYVAEMAPAKAFFVDVLGLKPMLSTERLTALDAGRQGVLLLFLEGASDADMPGPNGTVPGHDGSGPVHMAFAIEAEDYDKWKARLAQREIPLRSEVAWPRGGHSLYFEDPDGHLIELATPGLWPNY
;
A
#
# COMPACT_ATOMS: atom_id res chain seq x y z
N MET A 1 -15.98 -24.58 -11.88
CA MET A 1 -14.75 -24.04 -11.29
C MET A 1 -15.08 -22.85 -10.42
N PRO A 2 -14.78 -22.90 -9.13
CA PRO A 2 -14.90 -21.72 -8.28
C PRO A 2 -14.03 -20.59 -8.82
N ARG A 3 -14.40 -19.33 -8.56
CA ARG A 3 -13.69 -18.16 -9.07
C ARG A 3 -13.26 -17.25 -7.92
N ILE A 4 -12.06 -16.67 -8.04
CA ILE A 4 -11.63 -15.57 -7.20
C ILE A 4 -12.27 -14.30 -7.76
N ALA A 5 -12.90 -13.50 -6.89
CA ALA A 5 -13.56 -12.25 -7.28
C ALA A 5 -12.57 -11.10 -7.48
N GLY A 6 -11.43 -11.17 -6.81
CA GLY A 6 -10.40 -10.14 -6.90
C GLY A 6 -9.45 -10.19 -5.72
N LEU A 7 -8.43 -9.34 -5.73
CA LEU A 7 -7.55 -9.12 -4.59
C LEU A 7 -8.32 -8.26 -3.56
N LEU A 8 -8.48 -8.78 -2.33
CA LEU A 8 -9.22 -8.10 -1.27
C LEU A 8 -8.32 -7.21 -0.43
N GLU A 9 -7.24 -7.79 0.08
CA GLU A 9 -6.32 -7.11 0.99
C GLU A 9 -4.87 -7.52 0.72
N THR A 10 -3.96 -6.62 1.04
CA THR A 10 -2.53 -6.89 1.05
C THR A 10 -1.90 -6.25 2.28
N SER A 11 -0.72 -6.72 2.67
CA SER A 11 -0.09 -6.34 3.93
C SER A 11 1.32 -5.79 3.71
N LEU A 12 1.66 -4.77 4.48
CA LEU A 12 3.03 -4.32 4.72
C LEU A 12 3.36 -4.52 6.20
N TYR A 13 4.62 -4.80 6.48
CA TYR A 13 5.13 -4.95 7.85
C TYR A 13 6.01 -3.75 8.15
N VAL A 14 5.71 -3.06 9.24
CA VAL A 14 6.29 -1.76 9.57
C VAL A 14 7.01 -1.79 10.92
N ALA A 15 8.11 -1.07 11.04
CA ALA A 15 8.87 -0.99 12.27
C ALA A 15 8.16 -0.17 13.35
N GLU A 16 7.50 0.92 12.93
CA GLU A 16 6.75 1.82 13.81
C GLU A 16 5.41 2.18 13.18
N MET A 17 4.33 1.96 13.91
CA MET A 17 2.97 2.18 13.38
C MET A 17 2.66 3.65 13.10
N ALA A 18 3.05 4.58 13.99
CA ALA A 18 2.68 5.99 13.85
C ALA A 18 3.23 6.64 12.58
N PRO A 19 4.55 6.58 12.27
CA PRO A 19 5.06 7.15 11.02
C PRO A 19 4.55 6.42 9.78
N ALA A 20 4.38 5.12 9.82
CA ALA A 20 3.82 4.35 8.71
C ALA A 20 2.38 4.78 8.40
N LYS A 21 1.52 4.83 9.41
CA LYS A 21 0.14 5.31 9.27
C LYS A 21 0.09 6.74 8.74
N ALA A 22 0.90 7.64 9.29
CA ALA A 22 0.95 9.04 8.88
C ALA A 22 1.31 9.16 7.38
N PHE A 23 2.25 8.35 6.90
CA PHE A 23 2.63 8.35 5.49
C PHE A 23 1.43 8.01 4.58
N PHE A 24 0.76 6.90 4.82
CA PHE A 24 -0.36 6.48 3.97
C PHE A 24 -1.61 7.36 4.12
N VAL A 25 -1.86 7.91 5.31
CA VAL A 25 -3.01 8.80 5.55
C VAL A 25 -2.72 10.23 5.07
N ASP A 26 -1.62 10.83 5.51
CA ASP A 26 -1.38 12.26 5.29
C ASP A 26 -0.74 12.55 3.92
N VAL A 27 0.10 11.66 3.40
CA VAL A 27 0.71 11.81 2.08
C VAL A 27 -0.20 11.27 0.98
N LEU A 28 -0.64 10.02 1.11
CA LEU A 28 -1.41 9.34 0.06
C LEU A 28 -2.94 9.51 0.20
N GLY A 29 -3.43 9.98 1.33
CA GLY A 29 -4.85 10.26 1.51
C GLY A 29 -5.72 9.03 1.76
N LEU A 30 -5.15 7.89 2.16
CA LEU A 30 -5.93 6.70 2.48
C LEU A 30 -6.69 6.89 3.79
N LYS A 31 -7.86 6.27 3.91
CA LYS A 31 -8.73 6.43 5.08
C LYS A 31 -8.58 5.26 6.05
N PRO A 32 -8.27 5.52 7.33
CA PRO A 32 -8.24 4.46 8.32
C PRO A 32 -9.64 3.89 8.58
N MET A 33 -9.74 2.57 8.63
CA MET A 33 -10.96 1.84 9.00
C MET A 33 -10.82 1.16 10.36
N LEU A 34 -9.60 0.77 10.72
CA LEU A 34 -9.26 0.16 12.01
C LEU A 34 -7.84 0.62 12.38
N SER A 35 -7.63 0.95 13.63
CA SER A 35 -6.32 1.31 14.17
C SER A 35 -6.13 0.74 15.56
N THR A 36 -5.11 -0.12 15.70
CA THR A 36 -4.63 -0.64 16.98
C THR A 36 -3.12 -0.46 17.04
N GLU A 37 -2.50 -0.80 18.17
CA GLU A 37 -1.03 -0.76 18.25
C GLU A 37 -0.35 -1.73 17.28
N ARG A 38 -1.01 -2.85 16.98
CA ARG A 38 -0.48 -3.95 16.15
C ARG A 38 -0.83 -3.83 14.69
N LEU A 39 -1.99 -3.23 14.37
CA LEU A 39 -2.58 -3.26 13.04
C LEU A 39 -3.30 -1.96 12.72
N THR A 40 -3.07 -1.43 11.52
CA THR A 40 -3.92 -0.41 10.90
C THR A 40 -4.44 -0.95 9.58
N ALA A 41 -5.76 -0.88 9.39
CA ALA A 41 -6.42 -1.20 8.12
C ALA A 41 -6.85 0.09 7.43
N LEU A 42 -6.44 0.24 6.18
CA LEU A 42 -6.69 1.44 5.37
C LEU A 42 -7.55 1.09 4.16
N ASP A 43 -8.54 1.93 3.87
CA ASP A 43 -9.27 1.85 2.61
C ASP A 43 -8.34 2.28 1.47
N ALA A 44 -8.00 1.34 0.60
CA ALA A 44 -7.11 1.55 -0.54
C ALA A 44 -7.85 1.79 -1.87
N GLY A 45 -9.17 1.98 -1.82
CA GLY A 45 -10.01 2.16 -2.99
C GLY A 45 -10.38 0.85 -3.68
N ARG A 46 -11.41 0.88 -4.55
CA ARG A 46 -11.91 -0.28 -5.28
C ARG A 46 -12.21 -1.49 -4.38
N GLN A 47 -12.70 -1.25 -3.16
CA GLN A 47 -12.94 -2.28 -2.13
C GLN A 47 -11.68 -3.00 -1.65
N GLY A 48 -10.49 -2.50 -2.02
CA GLY A 48 -9.21 -3.02 -1.56
C GLY A 48 -8.83 -2.48 -0.19
N VAL A 49 -8.09 -3.29 0.57
CA VAL A 49 -7.61 -2.93 1.89
C VAL A 49 -6.09 -3.05 1.94
N LEU A 50 -5.43 -2.02 2.45
CA LEU A 50 -4.03 -2.09 2.84
C LEU A 50 -3.95 -2.28 4.36
N LEU A 51 -3.29 -3.36 4.77
CA LEU A 51 -3.02 -3.64 6.17
C LEU A 51 -1.57 -3.27 6.50
N LEU A 52 -1.39 -2.47 7.54
CA LEU A 52 -0.09 -2.20 8.13
C LEU A 52 0.03 -3.02 9.41
N PHE A 53 0.90 -4.01 9.43
CA PHE A 53 1.19 -4.81 10.61
C PHE A 53 2.50 -4.35 11.25
N LEU A 54 2.49 -4.19 12.58
CA LEU A 54 3.74 -4.00 13.31
C LEU A 54 4.61 -5.26 13.19
N GLU A 55 5.85 -5.12 12.77
CA GLU A 55 6.80 -6.25 12.63
C GLU A 55 6.86 -7.08 13.91
N GLY A 56 6.79 -8.40 13.77
CA GLY A 56 6.86 -9.34 14.86
C GLY A 56 5.61 -9.44 15.75
N ALA A 57 4.62 -8.58 15.58
CA ALA A 57 3.43 -8.57 16.43
C ALA A 57 2.32 -9.53 15.99
N SER A 58 2.48 -10.17 14.83
CA SER A 58 1.51 -11.12 14.25
C SER A 58 2.14 -12.45 13.84
N ASP A 59 3.34 -12.75 14.31
CA ASP A 59 4.12 -13.92 13.92
C ASP A 59 3.59 -15.24 14.53
N ALA A 60 2.78 -15.16 15.58
CA ALA A 60 2.19 -16.31 16.23
C ALA A 60 0.69 -16.46 15.88
N ASP A 61 0.21 -17.69 15.91
CA ASP A 61 -1.22 -17.97 15.78
C ASP A 61 -2.01 -17.24 16.87
N MET A 62 -3.16 -16.67 16.51
CA MET A 62 -4.03 -15.93 17.41
C MET A 62 -5.37 -16.69 17.55
N PRO A 63 -5.53 -17.46 18.64
CA PRO A 63 -6.80 -18.15 18.91
C PRO A 63 -7.90 -17.16 19.26
N GLY A 64 -9.11 -17.45 18.82
CA GLY A 64 -10.31 -16.70 19.14
C GLY A 64 -11.51 -17.62 19.36
N PRO A 65 -12.66 -17.08 19.78
CA PRO A 65 -13.84 -17.89 20.11
C PRO A 65 -14.42 -18.63 18.89
N ASN A 66 -14.18 -18.16 17.69
CA ASN A 66 -14.74 -18.70 16.46
C ASN A 66 -13.68 -19.32 15.52
N GLY A 67 -12.45 -19.44 15.97
CA GLY A 67 -11.36 -20.01 15.19
C GLY A 67 -10.03 -19.33 15.47
N THR A 68 -8.98 -19.84 14.87
CA THR A 68 -7.61 -19.31 15.03
C THR A 68 -7.18 -18.60 13.78
N VAL A 69 -6.71 -17.36 13.91
CA VAL A 69 -6.03 -16.65 12.82
C VAL A 69 -4.57 -17.10 12.81
N PRO A 70 -4.09 -17.71 11.71
CA PRO A 70 -2.70 -18.15 11.62
C PRO A 70 -1.72 -16.97 11.69
N GLY A 71 -0.55 -17.22 12.28
CA GLY A 71 0.52 -16.24 12.33
C GLY A 71 1.11 -15.95 10.97
N HIS A 72 1.61 -14.74 10.80
CA HIS A 72 2.33 -14.30 9.62
C HIS A 72 3.27 -13.16 9.97
N ASP A 73 4.30 -12.96 9.17
CA ASP A 73 5.25 -11.88 9.36
C ASP A 73 5.95 -11.55 8.04
N GLY A 74 6.69 -10.45 8.03
CA GLY A 74 7.47 -10.05 6.87
C GLY A 74 8.39 -8.88 7.21
N SER A 75 9.33 -8.64 6.32
CA SER A 75 10.27 -7.52 6.41
C SER A 75 10.92 -7.28 5.05
N GLY A 76 11.71 -6.21 4.97
CA GLY A 76 12.47 -5.90 3.77
C GLY A 76 11.75 -4.97 2.79
N PRO A 77 12.43 -4.62 1.68
CA PRO A 77 11.96 -3.61 0.73
C PRO A 77 10.96 -4.20 -0.26
N VAL A 78 9.79 -4.58 0.22
CA VAL A 78 8.72 -5.10 -0.64
C VAL A 78 8.13 -4.00 -1.52
N HIS A 79 7.39 -4.40 -2.55
CA HIS A 79 6.83 -3.51 -3.55
C HIS A 79 5.31 -3.61 -3.63
N MET A 80 4.65 -2.46 -3.80
CA MET A 80 3.23 -2.39 -4.12
C MET A 80 2.92 -1.18 -5.00
N ALA A 81 1.82 -1.25 -5.74
CA ALA A 81 1.36 -0.18 -6.60
C ALA A 81 -0.10 0.18 -6.31
N PHE A 82 -0.39 1.49 -6.35
CA PHE A 82 -1.74 2.02 -6.37
C PHE A 82 -2.10 2.49 -7.78
N ALA A 83 -3.33 2.25 -8.17
CA ALA A 83 -3.90 2.81 -9.39
C ALA A 83 -4.25 4.28 -9.19
N ILE A 84 -3.87 5.12 -10.12
CA ILE A 84 -4.28 6.53 -10.18
C ILE A 84 -4.85 6.86 -11.57
N GLU A 85 -5.66 7.90 -11.65
CA GLU A 85 -6.15 8.39 -12.92
C GLU A 85 -5.03 9.12 -13.69
N ALA A 86 -5.04 9.01 -15.03
CA ALA A 86 -4.01 9.64 -15.86
C ALA A 86 -3.94 11.17 -15.65
N GLU A 87 -5.09 11.82 -15.44
CA GLU A 87 -5.19 13.26 -15.20
C GLU A 87 -4.64 13.71 -13.84
N ASP A 88 -4.40 12.78 -12.91
CA ASP A 88 -3.85 13.06 -11.59
C ASP A 88 -2.34 12.84 -11.50
N TYR A 89 -1.70 12.36 -12.54
CA TYR A 89 -0.26 12.07 -12.54
C TYR A 89 0.59 13.26 -12.11
N ASP A 90 0.43 14.41 -12.75
CA ASP A 90 1.21 15.61 -12.42
C ASP A 90 0.84 16.19 -11.05
N LYS A 91 -0.42 16.05 -10.63
CA LYS A 91 -0.85 16.45 -9.28
C LYS A 91 -0.17 15.61 -8.20
N TRP A 92 -0.01 14.31 -8.44
CA TRP A 92 0.72 13.43 -7.52
C TRP A 92 2.20 13.77 -7.45
N LYS A 93 2.85 14.09 -8.59
CA LYS A 93 4.23 14.58 -8.58
C LYS A 93 4.38 15.84 -7.72
N ALA A 94 3.49 16.80 -7.90
CA ALA A 94 3.49 18.04 -7.12
C ALA A 94 3.25 17.77 -5.63
N ARG A 95 2.31 16.89 -5.29
CA ARG A 95 2.01 16.53 -3.90
C ARG A 95 3.20 15.85 -3.22
N LEU A 96 3.84 14.89 -3.87
CA LEU A 96 5.02 14.23 -3.33
C LEU A 96 6.16 15.23 -3.08
N ALA A 97 6.39 16.15 -4.02
CA ALA A 97 7.38 17.23 -3.84
C ALA A 97 7.04 18.14 -2.67
N GLN A 98 5.78 18.55 -2.50
CA GLN A 98 5.31 19.37 -1.38
C GLN A 98 5.49 18.67 -0.03
N ARG A 99 5.41 17.35 -0.02
CA ARG A 99 5.62 16.51 1.17
C ARG A 99 7.07 16.07 1.36
N GLU A 100 7.97 16.59 0.53
CA GLU A 100 9.39 16.27 0.58
C GLU A 100 9.69 14.76 0.43
N ILE A 101 8.86 14.07 -0.37
CA ILE A 101 9.05 12.67 -0.73
C ILE A 101 9.81 12.62 -2.07
N PRO A 102 11.09 12.22 -2.10
CA PRO A 102 11.84 12.16 -3.34
C PRO A 102 11.35 11.00 -4.22
N LEU A 103 11.25 11.25 -5.51
CA LEU A 103 11.01 10.18 -6.48
C LEU A 103 12.29 9.36 -6.68
N ARG A 104 12.14 8.04 -6.66
CA ARG A 104 13.19 7.09 -7.04
C ARG A 104 13.34 7.05 -8.55
N SER A 105 12.22 7.01 -9.28
CA SER A 105 12.18 7.08 -10.73
C SER A 105 10.79 7.38 -11.26
N GLU A 106 10.73 7.68 -12.55
CA GLU A 106 9.51 7.75 -13.34
C GLU A 106 9.67 6.82 -14.54
N VAL A 107 8.62 6.13 -14.93
CA VAL A 107 8.65 5.21 -16.07
C VAL A 107 7.46 5.50 -16.98
N ALA A 108 7.74 5.60 -18.29
CA ALA A 108 6.71 5.59 -19.33
C ALA A 108 6.65 4.18 -19.91
N TRP A 109 5.46 3.57 -19.88
CA TRP A 109 5.26 2.20 -20.31
C TRP A 109 4.82 2.12 -21.78
N PRO A 110 5.14 1.03 -22.50
CA PRO A 110 4.82 0.91 -23.94
C PRO A 110 3.34 1.04 -24.27
N ARG A 111 2.43 0.69 -23.35
CA ARG A 111 0.98 0.80 -23.54
C ARG A 111 0.43 2.20 -23.22
N GLY A 112 1.28 3.17 -22.90
CA GLY A 112 0.92 4.55 -22.64
C GLY A 112 0.75 4.93 -21.17
N GLY A 113 0.83 3.99 -20.26
CA GLY A 113 0.80 4.25 -18.82
C GLY A 113 2.09 4.89 -18.31
N HIS A 114 2.00 5.51 -17.14
CA HIS A 114 3.13 6.15 -16.47
C HIS A 114 3.15 5.75 -15.00
N SER A 115 4.34 5.57 -14.46
CA SER A 115 4.54 5.24 -13.04
C SER A 115 5.46 6.22 -12.35
N LEU A 116 5.11 6.52 -11.08
CA LEU A 116 5.95 7.23 -10.11
C LEU A 116 6.39 6.22 -9.06
N TYR A 117 7.69 6.16 -8.77
CA TYR A 117 8.26 5.27 -7.75
C TYR A 117 8.88 6.10 -6.62
N PHE A 118 8.57 5.74 -5.39
CA PHE A 118 9.10 6.36 -4.18
C PHE A 118 9.07 5.37 -3.01
N GLU A 119 9.63 5.75 -1.87
CA GLU A 119 9.68 4.89 -0.70
C GLU A 119 8.79 5.42 0.41
N ASP A 120 8.22 4.49 1.20
CA ASP A 120 7.62 4.79 2.49
C ASP A 120 8.68 4.86 3.60
N PRO A 121 8.32 5.17 4.88
CA PRO A 121 9.30 5.25 5.97
C PRO A 121 10.09 3.99 6.25
N ASP A 122 9.58 2.81 5.86
CA ASP A 122 10.24 1.52 6.06
C ASP A 122 11.08 1.08 4.85
N GLY A 123 11.17 1.91 3.81
CA GLY A 123 11.89 1.56 2.58
C GLY A 123 11.14 0.63 1.64
N HIS A 124 9.81 0.46 1.82
CA HIS A 124 9.00 -0.24 0.84
C HIS A 124 8.93 0.60 -0.43
N LEU A 125 9.05 -0.05 -1.59
CA LEU A 125 8.93 0.62 -2.88
C LEU A 125 7.46 0.78 -3.24
N ILE A 126 6.99 2.02 -3.22
CA ILE A 126 5.61 2.38 -3.56
C ILE A 126 5.58 2.91 -4.99
N GLU A 127 4.56 2.50 -5.71
CA GLU A 127 4.31 2.96 -7.09
C GLU A 127 2.91 3.55 -7.20
N LEU A 128 2.80 4.68 -7.90
CA LEU A 128 1.51 5.18 -8.41
C LEU A 128 1.51 5.01 -9.91
N ALA A 129 0.56 4.24 -10.45
CA ALA A 129 0.52 3.89 -11.85
C ALA A 129 -0.80 4.28 -12.51
N THR A 130 -0.70 4.90 -13.68
CA THR A 130 -1.85 5.23 -14.53
C THR A 130 -2.23 4.03 -15.42
N PRO A 131 -3.45 4.01 -15.99
CA PRO A 131 -3.83 3.01 -16.99
C PRO A 131 -2.85 2.93 -18.16
N GLY A 132 -2.68 1.74 -18.70
CA GLY A 132 -1.72 1.47 -19.77
C GLY A 132 -0.44 0.80 -19.29
N LEU A 133 -0.50 0.14 -18.12
CA LEU A 133 0.58 -0.67 -17.55
C LEU A 133 0.36 -2.16 -17.85
N TRP A 134 -0.81 -2.68 -17.52
CA TRP A 134 -1.16 -4.10 -17.68
C TRP A 134 -2.28 -4.28 -18.73
N PRO A 135 -2.43 -5.49 -19.34
CA PRO A 135 -3.52 -5.72 -20.31
C PRO A 135 -4.93 -5.47 -19.76
N ASN A 136 -5.12 -5.56 -18.45
CA ASN A 136 -6.39 -5.35 -17.76
C ASN A 136 -6.48 -4.01 -17.02
N TYR A 137 -5.52 -3.15 -17.25
CA TYR A 137 -5.45 -1.85 -16.57
C TYR A 137 -4.89 -0.72 -17.47
#